data_04dd643a6d69896e583f301ccbd719f1
#
_entry.id   04dd643a6d69896e583f301ccbd719f1
#
_cell.length_a   1.000
_cell.length_b   1.000
_cell.length_c   1.000
_cell.angle_alpha   90.00
_cell.angle_beta   90.00
_cell.angle_gamma   90.00
#
_symmetry.space_group_name_H-M   'P 1'
#
loop_
_entity.id
_entity.type
_entity.pdbx_description
1 polymer ?
#
loop_
_entity_poly.entity_id
_entity_poly.type
_entity_poly.pdbx_seq_one_letter_code
_entity_poly.pdbx_strand_id
1 'polypeptide(L)'
;MPRMPEPKPRKQMHERRHQEKRYNTTAWRKYRIVHLTYHPLCVECNQIAEVVDHIVPVRMGGNFWDPYNHQSLCHRCHNAKSGRESHIPVAYGKKER
;
A
#
# COMPACT_ATOMS: atom_id res chain seq x y z
N MET A 1 1.67 9.68 -36.40
CA MET A 1 1.74 9.65 -35.69
C MET A 1 1.98 9.25 -34.98
N PRO A 2 1.88 9.33 -35.08
CA PRO A 2 2.05 9.14 -34.15
C PRO A 2 2.07 9.00 -33.26
N ARG A 3 1.84 9.19 -33.07
CA ARG A 3 1.84 9.28 -32.04
C ARG A 3 2.05 9.08 -31.17
N MET A 4 2.10 9.32 -31.11
CA MET A 4 2.32 9.30 -30.20
C MET A 4 2.67 9.01 -29.44
N PRO A 5 2.70 9.09 -29.41
CA PRO A 5 3.04 8.94 -28.54
C PRO A 5 3.34 8.99 -27.78
N GLU A 6 3.22 9.26 -27.55
CA GLU A 6 3.46 9.43 -26.78
C GLU A 6 3.47 9.27 -25.83
N PRO A 7 3.53 9.72 -25.56
CA PRO A 7 3.49 9.74 -24.27
C PRO A 7 3.70 8.58 -23.56
N LYS A 8 4.17 8.08 -23.52
CA LYS A 8 4.28 6.95 -23.05
C LYS A 8 5.26 6.72 -22.04
N PRO A 9 6.35 7.20 -22.05
CA PRO A 9 7.33 6.90 -21.06
C PRO A 9 6.95 7.28 -19.70
N ARG A 10 6.36 8.39 -19.55
CA ARG A 10 5.99 8.75 -18.27
C ARG A 10 4.97 7.87 -17.72
N LYS A 11 4.36 7.11 -18.54
CA LYS A 11 3.40 6.21 -18.10
C LYS A 11 3.98 5.19 -17.22
N GLN A 12 5.19 4.83 -17.38
CA GLN A 12 5.75 3.84 -16.60
C GLN A 12 5.84 4.20 -15.17
N MET A 13 6.15 5.40 -14.89
CA MET A 13 6.16 5.81 -13.54
C MET A 13 4.82 5.83 -12.98
N HIS A 14 3.86 6.15 -13.80
CA HIS A 14 2.52 6.16 -13.33
C HIS A 14 2.03 4.80 -13.02
N GLU A 15 2.54 3.81 -13.68
CA GLU A 15 2.05 2.51 -13.47
C GLU A 15 2.22 2.05 -12.07
N ARG A 16 3.28 2.44 -11.42
CA ARG A 16 3.43 2.04 -10.07
C ARG A 16 2.33 2.57 -9.21
N ARG A 17 1.89 3.78 -9.48
CA ARG A 17 0.80 4.32 -8.71
C ARG A 17 -0.50 3.74 -9.14
N HIS A 18 -0.62 3.40 -10.40
CA HIS A 18 -1.85 2.84 -10.87
C HIS A 18 -2.16 1.52 -10.23
N GLN A 19 -1.16 0.78 -9.88
CA GLN A 19 -1.41 -0.49 -9.26
C GLN A 19 -2.16 -0.32 -7.99
N GLU A 20 -2.08 0.84 -7.41
CA GLU A 20 -2.73 1.07 -6.14
C GLU A 20 -3.99 1.87 -6.26
N LYS A 21 -4.60 1.88 -7.44
CA LYS A 21 -5.87 2.55 -7.58
C LYS A 21 -6.90 2.01 -6.64
N ARG A 22 -6.75 0.78 -6.21
CA ARG A 22 -7.72 0.16 -5.32
C ARG A 22 -7.88 0.94 -4.03
N TYR A 23 -6.87 1.69 -3.63
CA TYR A 23 -6.97 2.52 -2.44
C TYR A 23 -7.99 3.65 -2.61
N ASN A 24 -8.31 4.00 -3.85
CA ASN A 24 -9.24 5.09 -4.09
C ASN A 24 -10.65 4.63 -4.37
N THR A 25 -10.93 3.35 -4.20
CA THR A 25 -12.26 2.85 -4.48
C THR A 25 -13.17 3.03 -3.28
N THR A 26 -14.46 3.07 -3.54
CA THR A 26 -15.45 3.14 -2.48
C THR A 26 -15.36 1.91 -1.59
N ALA A 27 -15.12 0.76 -2.19
CA ALA A 27 -15.02 -0.49 -1.43
C ALA A 27 -13.90 -0.40 -0.40
N TRP A 28 -12.73 0.11 -0.79
CA TRP A 28 -11.63 0.22 0.14
C TRP A 28 -11.91 1.25 1.22
N ARG A 29 -12.52 2.38 0.86
CA ARG A 29 -12.82 3.39 1.86
C ARG A 29 -13.79 2.86 2.89
N LYS A 30 -14.78 2.11 2.47
CA LYS A 30 -15.72 1.53 3.42
C LYS A 30 -15.05 0.48 4.29
N TYR A 31 -14.21 -0.32 3.69
CA TYR A 31 -13.51 -1.35 4.45
C TYR A 31 -12.62 -0.73 5.51
N ARG A 32 -11.91 0.36 5.16
CA ARG A 32 -11.05 1.02 6.13
C ARG A 32 -11.81 1.46 7.36
N ILE A 33 -12.97 2.03 7.15
CA ILE A 33 -13.76 2.52 8.27
C ILE A 33 -14.15 1.37 9.18
N VAL A 34 -14.57 0.27 8.60
CA VAL A 34 -14.94 -0.88 9.40
C VAL A 34 -13.75 -1.44 10.14
N HIS A 35 -12.63 -1.58 9.46
CA HIS A 35 -11.43 -2.13 10.09
C HIS A 35 -10.98 -1.26 11.26
N LEU A 36 -10.95 0.05 11.07
CA LEU A 36 -10.51 0.93 12.14
C LEU A 36 -11.53 1.01 13.27
N THR A 37 -12.78 0.74 12.99
CA THR A 37 -13.80 0.69 14.03
C THR A 37 -13.55 -0.49 14.97
N TYR A 38 -13.19 -1.64 14.41
CA TYR A 38 -12.96 -2.82 15.22
C TYR A 38 -11.52 -2.93 15.74
N HIS A 39 -10.60 -2.24 15.08
CA HIS A 39 -9.20 -2.27 15.47
C HIS A 39 -8.67 -0.84 15.51
N PRO A 40 -9.07 -0.08 16.53
CA PRO A 40 -8.80 1.37 16.54
C PRO A 40 -7.40 1.78 16.95
N LEU A 41 -6.60 0.86 17.46
CA LEU A 41 -5.28 1.25 17.96
C LEU A 41 -4.18 0.74 17.06
N CYS A 42 -3.14 1.56 16.93
CA CYS A 42 -1.96 1.21 16.16
C CYS A 42 -1.30 -0.03 16.75
N VAL A 43 -1.02 -1.01 15.91
CA VAL A 43 -0.42 -2.25 16.40
C VAL A 43 1.01 -2.06 16.87
N GLU A 44 1.65 -0.96 16.47
CA GLU A 44 3.04 -0.74 16.86
C GLU A 44 3.18 0.08 18.13
N CYS A 45 2.39 1.12 18.29
CA CYS A 45 2.58 2.03 19.42
C CYS A 45 1.34 2.21 20.28
N ASN A 46 0.24 1.57 19.93
CA ASN A 46 -1.00 1.65 20.69
C ASN A 46 -1.68 3.01 20.74
N GLN A 47 -1.23 3.97 19.92
CA GLN A 47 -1.94 5.22 19.78
C GLN A 47 -3.12 5.00 18.84
N ILE A 48 -3.98 5.98 18.71
CA ILE A 48 -5.11 5.87 17.82
C ILE A 48 -4.62 5.66 16.40
N ALA A 49 -5.14 4.64 15.74
CA ALA A 49 -4.76 4.34 14.37
C ALA A 49 -5.57 5.18 13.41
N GLU A 50 -4.96 5.52 12.30
CA GLU A 50 -5.61 6.32 11.28
C GLU A 50 -5.51 5.71 9.90
N VAL A 51 -4.71 4.67 9.76
CA VAL A 51 -4.42 4.06 8.46
C VAL A 51 -4.60 2.57 8.55
N VAL A 52 -5.13 1.96 7.49
CA VAL A 52 -5.10 0.51 7.37
C VAL A 52 -3.96 0.20 6.41
N ASP A 53 -3.01 -0.57 6.89
CA ASP A 53 -1.79 -0.86 6.16
C ASP A 53 -1.74 -2.33 5.78
N HIS A 54 -1.02 -2.65 4.72
CA HIS A 54 -0.77 -4.04 4.34
C HIS A 54 0.50 -4.52 5.02
N ILE A 55 0.39 -5.58 5.81
CA ILE A 55 1.57 -6.10 6.51
C ILE A 55 2.66 -6.45 5.51
N VAL A 56 2.30 -7.19 4.46
CA VAL A 56 3.19 -7.41 3.34
C VAL A 56 2.71 -6.50 2.24
N PRO A 57 3.54 -5.56 1.79
CA PRO A 57 3.11 -4.61 0.77
C PRO A 57 2.64 -5.32 -0.48
N VAL A 58 1.62 -4.74 -1.10
CA VAL A 58 1.06 -5.33 -2.31
C VAL A 58 2.14 -5.48 -3.39
N ARG A 59 3.02 -4.49 -3.53
CA ARG A 59 4.06 -4.56 -4.54
C ARG A 59 5.06 -5.66 -4.26
N MET A 60 5.06 -6.20 -3.04
CA MET A 60 5.93 -7.31 -2.68
C MET A 60 5.18 -8.62 -2.62
N GLY A 61 4.00 -8.66 -3.20
CA GLY A 61 3.25 -9.90 -3.25
C GLY A 61 2.17 -10.05 -2.22
N GLY A 62 1.97 -9.05 -1.38
CA GLY A 62 0.91 -9.12 -0.39
C GLY A 62 -0.46 -9.06 -1.05
N ASN A 63 -1.41 -9.74 -0.47
CA ASN A 63 -2.75 -9.75 -1.00
C ASN A 63 -3.49 -8.50 -0.55
N PHE A 64 -4.04 -7.76 -1.50
CA PHE A 64 -4.68 -6.50 -1.21
C PHE A 64 -5.92 -6.68 -0.32
N TRP A 65 -6.70 -7.72 -0.55
CA TRP A 65 -7.96 -7.90 0.14
C TRP A 65 -7.96 -8.94 1.25
N ASP A 66 -6.82 -9.50 1.58
CA ASP A 66 -6.75 -10.49 2.62
C ASP A 66 -6.77 -9.82 3.99
N PRO A 67 -7.81 -10.04 4.81
CA PRO A 67 -7.88 -9.38 6.11
C PRO A 67 -6.71 -9.71 7.02
N TYR A 68 -6.11 -10.88 6.84
CA TYR A 68 -4.96 -11.24 7.66
C TYR A 68 -3.70 -10.49 7.25
N ASN A 69 -3.76 -9.78 6.12
CA ASN A 69 -2.66 -8.95 5.67
C ASN A 69 -2.90 -7.47 5.98
N HIS A 70 -3.90 -7.16 6.79
CA HIS A 70 -4.22 -5.78 7.13
C HIS A 70 -3.92 -5.51 8.59
N GLN A 71 -3.49 -4.30 8.87
CA GLN A 71 -3.23 -3.88 10.24
C GLN A 71 -3.50 -2.40 10.39
N SER A 72 -3.79 -1.98 11.62
CA SER A 72 -4.06 -0.58 11.90
C SER A 72 -2.78 0.10 12.34
N LEU A 73 -2.47 1.25 11.78
CA LEU A 73 -1.28 2.01 12.14
C LEU A 73 -1.64 3.48 12.29
N CYS A 74 -0.95 4.17 13.18
CA CYS A 74 -1.04 5.62 13.19
C CYS A 74 -0.16 6.16 12.07
N HIS A 75 -0.33 7.44 11.74
CA HIS A 75 0.43 8.01 10.63
C HIS A 75 1.93 7.89 10.84
N ARG A 76 2.38 8.14 12.04
CA ARG A 76 3.82 8.09 12.31
C ARG A 76 4.40 6.71 12.09
N CYS A 77 3.74 5.69 12.61
CA CYS A 77 4.25 4.32 12.45
C CYS A 77 4.12 3.86 11.01
N HIS A 78 3.05 4.28 10.33
CA HIS A 78 2.87 3.96 8.94
C HIS A 78 3.99 4.58 8.09
N ASN A 79 4.32 5.84 8.36
CA ASN A 79 5.38 6.50 7.62
C ASN A 79 6.73 5.85 7.87
N ALA A 80 6.98 5.44 9.10
CA ALA A 80 8.23 4.77 9.42
C ALA A 80 8.33 3.43 8.67
N LYS A 81 7.22 2.69 8.63
CA LYS A 81 7.21 1.42 7.92
C LYS A 81 7.42 1.65 6.43
N SER A 82 6.73 2.64 5.85
CA SER A 82 6.88 2.94 4.45
C SER A 82 8.31 3.33 4.11
N GLY A 83 8.95 4.09 5.00
CA GLY A 83 10.34 4.47 4.80
C GLY A 83 11.25 3.26 4.77
N ARG A 84 11.02 2.32 5.67
CA ARG A 84 11.84 1.11 5.67
C ARG A 84 11.59 0.29 4.42
N GLU A 85 10.35 0.19 4.02
CA GLU A 85 10.01 -0.62 2.86
C GLU A 85 10.52 -0.04 1.56
N SER A 86 10.67 1.25 1.50
CA SER A 86 11.13 1.87 0.27
C SER A 86 12.57 1.50 -0.03
N HIS A 87 13.31 1.00 0.94
CA HIS A 87 14.68 0.57 0.72
C HIS A 87 14.77 -0.90 0.32
N ILE A 88 13.65 -1.60 0.29
CA ILE A 88 13.64 -3.00 -0.07
C ILE A 88 13.35 -3.11 -1.56
N PRO A 89 14.20 -3.74 -2.33
CA PRO A 89 13.97 -3.86 -3.78
C PRO A 89 12.69 -4.60 -4.05
N VAL A 90 11.94 -4.14 -5.00
CA VAL A 90 10.72 -4.80 -5.36
C VAL A 90 11.01 -6.22 -5.80
N ALA A 91 12.10 -6.38 -6.43
CA ALA A 91 12.44 -7.68 -6.94
C ALA A 91 13.13 -8.53 -5.94
N TYR A 92 13.11 -8.10 -4.70
CA TYR A 92 13.73 -8.79 -3.67
C TYR A 92 13.42 -10.26 -3.67
N GLY A 93 12.21 -10.60 -3.96
CA GLY A 93 11.86 -11.97 -3.97
C GLY A 93 12.49 -12.73 -5.08
N LYS A 94 12.78 -12.06 -6.16
CA LYS A 94 13.28 -12.74 -7.20
C LYS A 94 14.69 -12.60 -7.26
N LYS A 95 15.17 -11.99 -6.64
CA LYS A 95 16.31 -11.85 -6.78
C LYS A 95 17.11 -12.68 -6.55
N GLU A 96 16.94 -13.10 -6.48
CA GLU A 96 17.58 -13.77 -6.31
C GLU A 96 18.52 -13.68 -6.98
N ARG A 97 18.57 -13.01 -7.52
CA ARG A 97 19.35 -12.75 -8.29
C ARG A 97 20.43 -12.90 -7.82
#